data_cfa7b920661912390ddf884cca0f3ae0
#
_entry.id   cfa7b920661912390ddf884cca0f3ae0
#
_cell.length_a   1.000
_cell.length_b   1.000
_cell.length_c   1.000
_cell.angle_alpha   90.00
_cell.angle_beta   90.00
_cell.angle_gamma   90.00
#
_symmetry.space_group_name_H-M   'P 1'
#
loop_
_entity.id
_entity.type
_entity.pdbx_description
1 polymer ?
#
loop_
_entity_poly.entity_id
_entity_poly.type
_entity_poly.pdbx_seq_one_letter_code
_entity_poly.pdbx_strand_id
1 'polypeptide(L)'
;MPSDSAKIEITRPRLFTAGAVAVVNAYGMLMITPIFSAIIAVSVIKLGVLTVLIPLLALAVMAFFLPFGHGNTHVSRLVRSLNPGAGPNEDGFIVQLTVSPRLRSGLRALLEDADDIGYLTFSGSELYFQGDSVKLSVPWEDIQLMRPQNIGWRRLFVYGPPIKLVVSGWPEVESFEFAERSSWLLPASRATTRKLYERLLTSAVPKAK
;
A
#
# COMPACT_ATOMS: atom_id res chain seq x y z
N MET A 1 -28.17 -13.35 7.72
CA MET A 1 -28.66 -12.12 7.06
C MET A 1 -27.43 -11.22 6.91
N PRO A 2 -27.10 -10.70 5.72
CA PRO A 2 -26.01 -9.75 5.60
C PRO A 2 -26.34 -8.52 6.47
N SER A 3 -25.37 -8.07 7.22
CA SER A 3 -25.48 -6.86 8.03
C SER A 3 -25.80 -5.68 7.11
N ASP A 4 -26.85 -4.93 7.40
CA ASP A 4 -27.27 -3.75 6.62
C ASP A 4 -26.21 -2.61 6.66
N SER A 5 -25.11 -2.83 7.40
CA SER A 5 -24.01 -1.89 7.62
C SER A 5 -22.84 -2.07 6.63
N ALA A 6 -22.73 -3.21 5.96
CA ALA A 6 -21.66 -3.46 4.99
C ALA A 6 -21.89 -2.63 3.72
N LYS A 7 -21.09 -1.59 3.50
CA LYS A 7 -21.24 -0.68 2.35
C LYS A 7 -19.91 -0.42 1.67
N ILE A 8 -19.96 -0.54 0.34
CA ILE A 8 -18.91 -0.01 -0.53
C ILE A 8 -19.55 1.05 -1.44
N GLU A 9 -19.03 2.26 -1.36
CA GLU A 9 -19.43 3.38 -2.21
C GLU A 9 -18.29 3.69 -3.16
N ILE A 10 -18.54 3.64 -4.46
CA ILE A 10 -17.53 3.88 -5.49
C ILE A 10 -17.88 5.15 -6.23
N THR A 11 -16.95 6.08 -6.26
CA THR A 11 -17.04 7.34 -6.98
C THR A 11 -15.92 7.47 -8.02
N ARG A 12 -15.91 8.53 -8.80
CA ARG A 12 -14.79 8.80 -9.72
C ARG A 12 -13.57 9.31 -8.94
N PRO A 13 -12.37 8.76 -9.20
CA PRO A 13 -11.14 9.23 -8.55
C PRO A 13 -10.87 10.70 -8.96
N ARG A 14 -10.53 11.52 -7.97
CA ARG A 14 -10.17 12.93 -8.16
C ARG A 14 -8.66 13.13 -8.17
N LEU A 15 -7.97 12.48 -7.25
CA LEU A 15 -6.55 12.63 -6.99
C LEU A 15 -5.75 11.40 -7.41
N PHE A 16 -6.25 10.20 -7.12
CA PHE A 16 -5.60 8.93 -7.48
C PHE A 16 -5.94 8.54 -8.93
N THR A 17 -5.50 9.41 -9.84
CA THR A 17 -5.69 9.23 -11.27
C THR A 17 -4.57 8.36 -11.86
N ALA A 18 -4.75 7.89 -13.10
CA ALA A 18 -3.70 7.15 -13.81
C ALA A 18 -2.35 7.89 -13.87
N GLY A 19 -2.38 9.22 -13.94
CA GLY A 19 -1.16 10.03 -13.90
C GLY A 19 -0.48 9.99 -12.53
N ALA A 20 -1.23 10.05 -11.43
CA ALA A 20 -0.68 9.95 -10.09
C ALA A 20 -0.07 8.56 -9.82
N VAL A 21 -0.73 7.50 -10.30
CA VAL A 21 -0.21 6.12 -10.23
C VAL A 21 1.07 5.97 -11.06
N ALA A 22 1.10 6.52 -12.28
CA ALA A 22 2.28 6.51 -13.12
C ALA A 22 3.47 7.21 -12.44
N VAL A 23 3.24 8.33 -11.74
CA VAL A 23 4.26 9.02 -10.97
C VAL A 23 4.78 8.15 -9.82
N VAL A 24 3.88 7.52 -9.04
CA VAL A 24 4.27 6.62 -7.94
C VAL A 24 5.12 5.45 -8.46
N ASN A 25 4.72 4.85 -9.58
CA ASN A 25 5.44 3.73 -10.19
C ASN A 25 6.77 4.17 -10.83
N ALA A 26 6.82 5.36 -11.43
CA ALA A 26 8.03 5.91 -12.03
C ALA A 26 9.16 6.11 -11.00
N TYR A 27 8.87 6.42 -9.76
CA TYR A 27 9.90 6.52 -8.71
C TYR A 27 10.65 5.21 -8.49
N GLY A 28 9.96 4.06 -8.49
CA GLY A 28 10.60 2.75 -8.42
C GLY A 28 11.53 2.47 -9.62
N MET A 29 11.06 2.77 -10.82
CA MET A 29 11.82 2.62 -12.05
C MET A 29 13.06 3.53 -12.09
N LEU A 30 12.92 4.80 -11.71
CA LEU A 30 14.03 5.76 -11.64
C LEU A 30 15.16 5.30 -10.73
N MET A 31 14.85 4.60 -9.64
CA MET A 31 15.86 4.08 -8.73
C MET A 31 16.59 2.84 -9.27
N ILE A 32 15.92 2.04 -10.10
CA ILE A 32 16.50 0.83 -10.69
C ILE A 32 17.38 1.18 -11.91
N THR A 33 17.03 2.20 -12.66
CA THR A 33 17.73 2.61 -13.90
C THR A 33 19.23 2.85 -13.71
N PRO A 34 19.72 3.57 -12.68
CA PRO A 34 21.14 3.77 -12.47
C PRO A 34 21.91 2.47 -12.23
N ILE A 35 21.27 1.48 -11.56
CA ILE A 35 21.88 0.18 -11.28
C ILE A 35 22.10 -0.57 -12.60
N PHE A 36 21.08 -0.63 -13.46
CA PHE A 36 21.20 -1.26 -14.79
C PHE A 36 22.20 -0.51 -15.68
N SER A 37 22.19 0.83 -15.65
CA SER A 37 23.14 1.64 -16.42
C SER A 37 24.59 1.39 -15.98
N ALA A 38 24.82 1.25 -14.68
CA ALA A 38 26.15 0.93 -14.13
C ALA A 38 26.59 -0.47 -14.58
N ILE A 39 25.72 -1.49 -14.55
CA ILE A 39 26.02 -2.85 -15.01
C ILE A 39 26.39 -2.83 -16.50
N ILE A 40 25.65 -2.12 -17.33
CA ILE A 40 25.95 -1.98 -18.76
C ILE A 40 27.29 -1.27 -18.98
N ALA A 41 27.54 -0.17 -18.24
CA ALA A 41 28.79 0.57 -18.34
C ALA A 41 30.02 -0.30 -18.00
N VAL A 42 29.93 -1.14 -16.97
CA VAL A 42 31.00 -2.12 -16.64
C VAL A 42 31.26 -3.07 -17.79
N SER A 43 30.19 -3.61 -18.35
CA SER A 43 30.27 -4.63 -19.41
C SER A 43 30.82 -4.07 -20.70
N VAL A 44 30.49 -2.82 -21.03
CA VAL A 44 30.87 -2.18 -22.33
C VAL A 44 32.23 -1.49 -22.26
N ILE A 45 32.55 -0.79 -21.16
CA ILE A 45 33.72 0.10 -21.05
C ILE A 45 34.95 -0.61 -20.44
N LYS A 46 34.80 -1.88 -20.01
CA LYS A 46 35.88 -2.66 -19.36
C LYS A 46 36.52 -1.92 -18.16
N LEU A 47 35.72 -1.16 -17.44
CA LEU A 47 36.16 -0.49 -16.20
C LEU A 47 36.58 -1.54 -15.15
N GLY A 48 37.61 -1.23 -14.39
CA GLY A 48 38.05 -2.12 -13.32
C GLY A 48 36.90 -2.46 -12.38
N VAL A 49 36.73 -3.73 -12.06
CA VAL A 49 35.58 -4.27 -11.30
C VAL A 49 35.35 -3.49 -9.99
N LEU A 50 36.42 -3.11 -9.29
CA LEU A 50 36.29 -2.36 -8.01
C LEU A 50 35.76 -0.94 -8.19
N THR A 51 36.12 -0.26 -9.28
CA THR A 51 35.68 1.12 -9.54
C THR A 51 34.16 1.20 -9.75
N VAL A 52 33.54 0.08 -10.09
CA VAL A 52 32.10 0.01 -10.36
C VAL A 52 31.36 -0.70 -9.23
N LEU A 53 31.99 -1.67 -8.59
CA LEU A 53 31.37 -2.43 -7.49
C LEU A 53 31.03 -1.52 -6.30
N ILE A 54 31.89 -0.56 -5.95
CA ILE A 54 31.67 0.35 -4.81
C ILE A 54 30.45 1.27 -5.06
N PRO A 55 30.35 2.03 -6.16
CA PRO A 55 29.16 2.84 -6.41
C PRO A 55 27.90 2.00 -6.65
N LEU A 56 28.03 0.79 -7.18
CA LEU A 56 26.91 -0.13 -7.37
C LEU A 56 26.37 -0.66 -6.04
N LEU A 57 27.28 -0.98 -5.11
CA LEU A 57 26.90 -1.37 -3.75
C LEU A 57 26.28 -0.19 -2.99
N ALA A 58 26.82 1.01 -3.14
CA ALA A 58 26.25 2.23 -2.55
C ALA A 58 24.87 2.52 -3.11
N LEU A 59 24.68 2.40 -4.43
CA LEU A 59 23.36 2.52 -5.10
C LEU A 59 22.39 1.42 -4.64
N ALA A 60 22.85 0.18 -4.50
CA ALA A 60 22.02 -0.92 -4.02
C ALA A 60 21.60 -0.69 -2.56
N VAL A 61 22.51 -0.22 -1.70
CA VAL A 61 22.19 0.16 -0.32
C VAL A 61 21.22 1.34 -0.29
N MET A 62 21.47 2.39 -1.07
CA MET A 62 20.54 3.51 -1.21
C MET A 62 19.18 3.04 -1.74
N ALA A 63 19.16 2.21 -2.79
CA ALA A 63 17.93 1.65 -3.34
C ALA A 63 17.20 0.78 -2.31
N PHE A 64 17.87 0.10 -1.44
CA PHE A 64 17.25 -0.69 -0.36
C PHE A 64 16.61 0.16 0.74
N PHE A 65 17.18 1.33 1.03
CA PHE A 65 16.70 2.18 2.12
C PHE A 65 15.82 3.36 1.68
N LEU A 66 16.01 3.90 0.48
CA LEU A 66 15.38 5.14 0.02
C LEU A 66 14.22 5.00 -0.99
N PRO A 67 14.02 3.89 -1.74
CA PRO A 67 13.35 3.93 -3.04
C PRO A 67 11.88 4.29 -3.02
N PHE A 68 11.19 3.99 -1.94
CA PHE A 68 9.72 4.11 -1.92
C PHE A 68 9.26 5.32 -1.11
N GLY A 69 10.16 5.97 -0.43
CA GLY A 69 9.86 7.15 0.37
C GLY A 69 9.23 8.27 -0.43
N HIS A 70 9.69 8.49 -1.65
CA HIS A 70 9.10 9.51 -2.53
C HIS A 70 7.68 9.13 -2.97
N GLY A 71 7.45 7.87 -3.38
CA GLY A 71 6.13 7.38 -3.74
C GLY A 71 5.17 7.47 -2.56
N ASN A 72 5.58 7.00 -1.39
CA ASN A 72 4.78 7.09 -0.17
C ASN A 72 4.56 8.54 0.27
N THR A 73 5.54 9.43 0.11
CA THR A 73 5.38 10.86 0.39
C THR A 73 4.33 11.48 -0.54
N HIS A 74 4.35 11.11 -1.82
CA HIS A 74 3.34 11.56 -2.77
C HIS A 74 1.95 11.06 -2.40
N VAL A 75 1.80 9.76 -2.15
CA VAL A 75 0.54 9.15 -1.70
C VAL A 75 0.04 9.81 -0.41
N SER A 76 0.90 10.00 0.58
CA SER A 76 0.54 10.63 1.85
C SER A 76 0.05 12.07 1.66
N ARG A 77 0.64 12.84 0.75
CA ARG A 77 0.17 14.19 0.42
C ARG A 77 -1.21 14.16 -0.22
N LEU A 78 -1.44 13.23 -1.16
CA LEU A 78 -2.75 13.07 -1.80
C LEU A 78 -3.82 12.73 -0.75
N VAL A 79 -3.57 11.75 0.11
CA VAL A 79 -4.52 11.34 1.15
C VAL A 79 -4.82 12.47 2.13
N ARG A 80 -3.82 13.22 2.57
CA ARG A 80 -4.02 14.38 3.44
C ARG A 80 -4.84 15.48 2.79
N SER A 81 -4.75 15.66 1.47
CA SER A 81 -5.55 16.65 0.75
C SER A 81 -7.03 16.23 0.63
N LEU A 82 -7.34 14.94 0.74
CA LEU A 82 -8.73 14.45 0.79
C LEU A 82 -9.43 14.85 2.09
N ASN A 83 -8.69 14.87 3.20
CA ASN A 83 -9.25 15.17 4.51
C ASN A 83 -8.31 16.07 5.31
N PRO A 84 -8.35 17.41 5.08
CA PRO A 84 -7.45 18.37 5.73
C PRO A 84 -7.58 18.41 7.26
N GLY A 85 -8.73 17.96 7.80
CA GLY A 85 -8.99 17.90 9.23
C GLY A 85 -8.56 16.58 9.90
N ALA A 86 -8.27 15.54 9.13
CA ALA A 86 -7.72 14.32 9.65
C ALA A 86 -6.22 14.51 9.89
N GLY A 87 -5.88 15.09 11.02
CA GLY A 87 -4.53 14.98 11.57
C GLY A 87 -4.16 13.49 11.65
N PRO A 88 -2.89 13.16 11.84
CA PRO A 88 -2.50 11.80 12.18
C PRO A 88 -3.06 11.49 13.58
N ASN A 89 -4.35 11.20 13.64
CA ASN A 89 -4.94 10.65 14.83
C ASN A 89 -4.20 9.32 15.08
N GLU A 90 -3.84 9.09 16.32
CA GLU A 90 -3.10 7.90 16.74
C GLU A 90 -3.77 6.58 16.32
N ASP A 91 -5.04 6.63 15.88
CA ASP A 91 -5.88 5.49 15.54
C ASP A 91 -6.09 5.25 14.03
N GLY A 92 -5.45 6.02 13.13
CA GLY A 92 -5.65 5.86 11.69
C GLY A 92 -4.36 5.63 10.89
N PHE A 93 -4.48 4.95 9.75
CA PHE A 93 -3.36 4.61 8.88
C PHE A 93 -3.61 5.08 7.46
N ILE A 94 -2.59 5.65 6.82
CA ILE A 94 -2.60 5.92 5.39
C ILE A 94 -2.27 4.61 4.67
N VAL A 95 -3.21 4.13 3.88
CA VAL A 95 -3.11 2.84 3.21
C VAL A 95 -3.55 2.94 1.75
N GLN A 96 -3.08 1.98 0.99
CA GLN A 96 -3.55 1.64 -0.33
C GLN A 96 -4.52 0.47 -0.20
N LEU A 97 -5.65 0.54 -0.89
CA LEU A 97 -6.68 -0.49 -0.95
C LEU A 97 -6.60 -1.25 -2.27
N THR A 98 -6.64 -2.56 -2.21
CA THR A 98 -6.89 -3.44 -3.35
C THR A 98 -8.08 -4.34 -3.01
N VAL A 99 -9.02 -4.46 -3.93
CA VAL A 99 -10.23 -5.28 -3.77
C VAL A 99 -10.11 -6.52 -4.66
N SER A 100 -10.59 -7.66 -4.20
CA SER A 100 -10.63 -8.90 -5.00
C SER A 100 -12.08 -9.41 -5.12
N PRO A 101 -12.61 -9.60 -6.34
CA PRO A 101 -12.01 -9.24 -7.63
C PRO A 101 -11.81 -7.71 -7.77
N ARG A 102 -10.85 -7.30 -8.59
CA ARG A 102 -10.50 -5.89 -8.72
C ARG A 102 -11.67 -5.05 -9.22
N LEU A 103 -11.84 -3.85 -8.65
CA LEU A 103 -12.86 -2.88 -9.06
C LEU A 103 -12.57 -2.29 -10.45
N ARG A 104 -11.31 -2.35 -10.89
CA ARG A 104 -10.86 -1.80 -12.17
C ARG A 104 -10.44 -2.92 -13.11
N SER A 105 -10.82 -2.81 -14.39
CA SER A 105 -10.52 -3.79 -15.45
C SER A 105 -9.59 -3.24 -16.52
N GLY A 106 -9.00 -4.13 -17.34
CA GLY A 106 -8.18 -3.79 -18.50
C GLY A 106 -6.71 -3.49 -18.19
N LEU A 107 -6.03 -2.83 -19.14
CA LEU A 107 -4.60 -2.47 -19.03
C LEU A 107 -4.27 -1.65 -17.78
N ARG A 108 -5.23 -0.89 -17.30
CA ARG A 108 -5.11 -0.09 -16.10
C ARG A 108 -4.95 -0.94 -14.86
N ALA A 109 -5.67 -2.06 -14.77
CA ALA A 109 -5.55 -3.02 -13.66
C ALA A 109 -4.19 -3.73 -13.63
N LEU A 110 -3.51 -3.82 -14.76
CA LEU A 110 -2.16 -4.39 -14.87
C LEU A 110 -1.07 -3.42 -14.41
N LEU A 111 -1.30 -2.12 -14.62
CA LEU A 111 -0.32 -1.07 -14.29
C LEU A 111 -0.52 -0.49 -12.88
N GLU A 112 -1.71 -0.64 -12.30
CA GLU A 112 -2.08 -0.11 -11.00
C GLU A 112 -2.08 -1.23 -9.97
N ASP A 113 -1.19 -1.16 -8.97
CA ASP A 113 -1.14 -2.13 -7.86
C ASP A 113 -2.30 -1.97 -6.86
N ALA A 114 -3.14 -0.91 -7.02
CA ALA A 114 -4.23 -0.58 -6.11
C ALA A 114 -5.48 -0.13 -6.83
N ASP A 115 -6.61 -0.31 -6.17
CA ASP A 115 -7.88 0.25 -6.59
C ASP A 115 -8.07 1.67 -6.06
N ASP A 116 -7.56 1.97 -4.85
CA ASP A 116 -7.63 3.30 -4.26
C ASP A 116 -6.57 3.56 -3.20
N ILE A 117 -6.45 4.82 -2.78
CA ILE A 117 -5.62 5.27 -1.65
C ILE A 117 -6.49 6.06 -0.67
N GLY A 118 -6.24 5.90 0.62
CA GLY A 118 -7.06 6.58 1.61
C GLY A 118 -6.58 6.39 3.03
N TYR A 119 -7.49 6.69 3.92
CA TYR A 119 -7.31 6.64 5.34
C TYR A 119 -8.14 5.50 5.94
N LEU A 120 -7.48 4.62 6.68
CA LEU A 120 -8.09 3.49 7.35
C LEU A 120 -8.23 3.82 8.84
N THR A 121 -9.44 3.74 9.34
CA THR A 121 -9.77 3.99 10.76
C THR A 121 -10.53 2.80 11.34
N PHE A 122 -10.58 2.74 12.67
CA PHE A 122 -11.16 1.65 13.40
C PHE A 122 -12.23 2.19 14.35
N SER A 123 -13.42 1.61 14.30
CA SER A 123 -14.45 1.83 15.30
C SER A 123 -14.65 0.55 16.15
N GLY A 124 -15.46 0.63 17.18
CA GLY A 124 -15.77 -0.52 18.01
C GLY A 124 -16.53 -1.63 17.29
N SER A 125 -17.26 -1.30 16.20
CA SER A 125 -18.13 -2.21 15.45
C SER A 125 -17.60 -2.53 14.05
N GLU A 126 -16.76 -1.68 13.46
CA GLU A 126 -16.41 -1.75 12.05
C GLU A 126 -15.04 -1.17 11.74
N LEU A 127 -14.48 -1.62 10.63
CA LEU A 127 -13.35 -1.05 9.94
C LEU A 127 -13.87 -0.06 8.90
N TYR A 128 -13.35 1.17 8.91
CA TYR A 128 -13.76 2.19 7.97
C TYR A 128 -12.57 2.65 7.12
N PHE A 129 -12.74 2.62 5.80
CA PHE A 129 -11.77 3.15 4.85
C PHE A 129 -12.40 4.31 4.07
N GLN A 130 -11.72 5.45 4.08
CA GLN A 130 -12.09 6.61 3.28
C GLN A 130 -10.98 6.91 2.27
N GLY A 131 -11.24 6.55 1.03
CA GLY A 131 -10.35 6.78 -0.10
C GLY A 131 -10.77 7.96 -0.97
N ASP A 132 -10.04 8.13 -2.07
CA ASP A 132 -10.34 9.12 -3.11
C ASP A 132 -11.59 8.75 -3.91
N SER A 133 -11.74 7.48 -4.23
CA SER A 133 -12.85 6.96 -5.04
C SER A 133 -13.68 5.88 -4.33
N VAL A 134 -13.17 5.30 -3.26
CA VAL A 134 -13.82 4.21 -2.53
C VAL A 134 -14.00 4.60 -1.09
N LYS A 135 -15.24 4.47 -0.60
CA LYS A 135 -15.54 4.46 0.83
C LYS A 135 -16.02 3.07 1.19
N LEU A 136 -15.50 2.52 2.25
CA LEU A 136 -15.72 1.15 2.65
C LEU A 136 -15.97 1.10 4.15
N SER A 137 -17.05 0.42 4.53
CA SER A 137 -17.34 0.08 5.91
C SER A 137 -17.48 -1.44 6.01
N VAL A 138 -16.63 -2.07 6.82
CA VAL A 138 -16.59 -3.52 7.02
C VAL A 138 -16.84 -3.83 8.48
N PRO A 139 -17.99 -4.41 8.83
CA PRO A 139 -18.25 -4.93 10.17
C PRO A 139 -17.20 -5.99 10.56
N TRP A 140 -16.77 -5.98 11.82
CA TRP A 140 -15.80 -6.98 12.28
C TRP A 140 -16.32 -8.41 12.17
N GLU A 141 -17.63 -8.61 12.28
CA GLU A 141 -18.29 -9.90 12.15
C GLU A 141 -18.22 -10.52 10.75
N ASP A 142 -18.06 -9.67 9.71
CA ASP A 142 -17.92 -10.12 8.33
C ASP A 142 -16.50 -10.56 7.99
N ILE A 143 -15.52 -10.26 8.83
CA ILE A 143 -14.12 -10.59 8.58
C ILE A 143 -13.84 -12.00 9.07
N GLN A 144 -13.62 -12.93 8.13
CA GLN A 144 -13.31 -14.33 8.42
C GLN A 144 -11.84 -14.58 8.70
N LEU A 145 -10.96 -13.90 7.99
CA LEU A 145 -9.52 -14.14 8.05
C LEU A 145 -8.75 -12.84 7.85
N MET A 146 -7.76 -12.64 8.69
CA MET A 146 -6.77 -11.57 8.56
C MET A 146 -5.37 -12.16 8.53
N ARG A 147 -4.61 -11.87 7.49
CA ARG A 147 -3.23 -12.32 7.40
C ARG A 147 -2.36 -11.37 6.57
N PRO A 148 -1.08 -11.22 6.94
CA PRO A 148 -0.11 -10.60 6.05
C PRO A 148 0.06 -11.44 4.79
N GLN A 149 0.01 -10.82 3.62
CA GLN A 149 0.18 -11.51 2.36
C GLN A 149 1.67 -11.75 2.09
N ASN A 150 2.01 -12.95 1.63
CA ASN A 150 3.38 -13.23 1.21
C ASN A 150 3.56 -12.81 -0.25
N ILE A 151 4.24 -11.68 -0.46
CA ILE A 151 4.57 -11.16 -1.80
C ILE A 151 5.93 -11.67 -2.32
N GLY A 152 6.49 -12.70 -1.69
CA GLY A 152 7.76 -13.31 -2.10
C GLY A 152 8.93 -12.33 -2.02
N TRP A 153 9.86 -12.42 -2.99
CA TRP A 153 11.06 -11.57 -3.05
C TRP A 153 10.76 -10.09 -3.29
N ARG A 154 9.60 -9.72 -3.84
CA ARG A 154 9.13 -8.33 -3.94
C ARG A 154 9.10 -7.62 -2.58
N ARG A 155 8.92 -8.38 -1.50
CA ARG A 155 8.97 -7.87 -0.12
C ARG A 155 10.28 -7.16 0.23
N LEU A 156 11.35 -7.44 -0.46
CA LEU A 156 12.65 -6.80 -0.23
C LEU A 156 12.67 -5.36 -0.77
N PHE A 157 11.92 -5.07 -1.83
CA PHE A 157 12.04 -3.86 -2.61
C PHE A 157 10.82 -2.96 -2.59
N VAL A 158 9.69 -3.43 -2.10
CA VAL A 158 8.46 -2.66 -2.14
C VAL A 158 8.04 -2.23 -0.73
N TYR A 159 7.05 -2.10 -0.26
CA TYR A 159 6.54 -1.69 1.06
C TYR A 159 6.36 -2.92 1.96
N GLY A 160 5.91 -2.70 3.18
CA GLY A 160 5.50 -3.80 4.06
C GLY A 160 4.45 -4.70 3.38
N PRO A 161 4.39 -5.98 3.72
CA PRO A 161 3.44 -6.90 3.09
C PRO A 161 2.01 -6.39 3.28
N PRO A 162 1.18 -6.37 2.23
CA PRO A 162 -0.21 -6.01 2.39
C PRO A 162 -0.91 -6.98 3.36
N ILE A 163 -1.88 -6.48 4.09
CA ILE A 163 -2.71 -7.27 5.00
C ILE A 163 -3.98 -7.63 4.22
N LYS A 164 -4.20 -8.92 4.03
CA LYS A 164 -5.39 -9.45 3.38
C LYS A 164 -6.47 -9.72 4.41
N LEU A 165 -7.64 -9.16 4.19
CA LEU A 165 -8.88 -9.42 4.91
C LEU A 165 -9.82 -10.20 4.01
N VAL A 166 -10.15 -11.43 4.38
CA VAL A 166 -11.18 -12.21 3.69
C VAL A 166 -12.51 -11.92 4.37
N VAL A 167 -13.51 -11.57 3.57
CA VAL A 167 -14.84 -11.20 4.07
C VAL A 167 -15.90 -12.22 3.65
N SER A 168 -16.97 -12.28 4.41
CA SER A 168 -18.16 -13.09 4.13
C SER A 168 -19.40 -12.21 4.03
N GLY A 169 -20.40 -12.69 3.30
CA GLY A 169 -21.64 -11.94 3.14
C GLY A 169 -21.60 -10.83 2.08
N TRP A 170 -20.49 -10.70 1.36
CA TRP A 170 -20.29 -9.72 0.30
C TRP A 170 -20.41 -10.41 -1.06
N PRO A 171 -21.49 -10.21 -1.83
CA PRO A 171 -21.75 -11.01 -3.04
C PRO A 171 -20.74 -10.80 -4.17
N GLU A 172 -20.06 -9.65 -4.20
CA GLU A 172 -19.14 -9.27 -5.29
C GLU A 172 -17.69 -9.12 -4.82
N VAL A 173 -17.41 -9.29 -3.52
CA VAL A 173 -16.08 -9.07 -2.95
C VAL A 173 -15.67 -10.25 -2.09
N GLU A 174 -14.52 -10.83 -2.42
CA GLU A 174 -13.93 -11.93 -1.66
C GLU A 174 -12.97 -11.44 -0.57
N SER A 175 -12.23 -10.38 -0.87
CA SER A 175 -11.23 -9.87 0.07
C SER A 175 -10.81 -8.43 -0.22
N PHE A 176 -10.31 -7.79 0.82
CA PHE A 176 -9.64 -6.50 0.79
C PHE A 176 -8.16 -6.68 1.16
N GLU A 177 -7.29 -5.93 0.52
CA GLU A 177 -5.87 -5.88 0.84
C GLU A 177 -5.48 -4.44 1.16
N PHE A 178 -4.88 -4.23 2.33
CA PHE A 178 -4.41 -2.94 2.77
C PHE A 178 -2.88 -2.93 2.85
N ALA A 179 -2.24 -2.03 2.10
CA ALA A 179 -0.81 -1.80 2.16
C ALA A 179 -0.51 -0.42 2.75
N GLU A 180 0.36 -0.38 3.75
CA GLU A 180 0.81 0.87 4.38
C GLU A 180 1.55 1.77 3.38
N ARG A 181 1.23 3.08 3.38
CA ARG A 181 1.76 4.09 2.45
C ARG A 181 2.16 5.42 3.09
N SER A 182 2.40 5.44 4.40
CA SER A 182 2.83 6.65 5.10
C SER A 182 4.33 6.76 5.30
N SER A 183 5.02 5.62 5.31
CA SER A 183 6.42 5.54 5.72
C SER A 183 7.38 5.83 4.58
N TRP A 184 8.43 6.59 4.89
CA TRP A 184 9.46 6.96 3.90
C TRP A 184 10.54 5.89 3.75
N LEU A 185 10.84 5.15 4.82
CA LEU A 185 11.85 4.10 4.83
C LEU A 185 11.22 2.71 4.91
N LEU A 186 11.81 1.75 4.21
CA LEU A 186 11.34 0.36 4.21
C LEU A 186 11.26 -0.28 5.61
N PRO A 187 12.25 -0.11 6.51
CA PRO A 187 12.13 -0.60 7.89
C PRO A 187 10.96 0.03 8.65
N ALA A 188 10.74 1.34 8.47
CA ALA A 188 9.62 2.05 9.09
C ALA A 188 8.28 1.55 8.54
N SER A 189 8.17 1.32 7.22
CA SER A 189 6.98 0.74 6.60
C SER A 189 6.64 -0.64 7.17
N ARG A 190 7.65 -1.48 7.38
CA ARG A 190 7.45 -2.80 8.02
C ARG A 190 6.97 -2.68 9.47
N ALA A 191 7.53 -1.73 10.22
CA ALA A 191 7.11 -1.48 11.60
C ALA A 191 5.67 -0.94 11.66
N THR A 192 5.31 -0.01 10.76
CA THR A 192 3.96 0.54 10.66
C THR A 192 2.96 -0.53 10.20
N THR A 193 3.33 -1.39 9.23
CA THR A 193 2.50 -2.53 8.82
C THR A 193 2.24 -3.49 9.97
N ARG A 194 3.25 -3.75 10.82
CA ARG A 194 3.07 -4.60 12.01
C ARG A 194 2.10 -3.95 12.99
N LYS A 195 2.25 -2.65 13.28
CA LYS A 195 1.30 -1.90 14.13
C LYS A 195 -0.12 -1.94 13.57
N LEU A 196 -0.27 -1.75 12.27
CA LEU A 196 -1.55 -1.87 11.58
C LEU A 196 -2.17 -3.26 11.79
N TYR A 197 -1.38 -4.31 11.60
CA TYR A 197 -1.85 -5.69 11.78
C TYR A 197 -2.25 -5.98 13.24
N GLU A 198 -1.42 -5.57 14.20
CA GLU A 198 -1.72 -5.71 15.63
C GLU A 198 -3.00 -4.94 16.01
N ARG A 199 -3.18 -3.74 15.46
CA ARG A 199 -4.40 -2.95 15.69
C ARG A 199 -5.64 -3.62 15.10
N LEU A 200 -5.55 -4.17 13.90
CA LEU A 200 -6.62 -4.95 13.28
C LEU A 200 -7.03 -6.13 14.15
N LEU A 201 -6.06 -6.92 14.63
CA LEU A 201 -6.32 -8.06 15.50
C LEU A 201 -6.98 -7.64 16.82
N THR A 202 -6.50 -6.57 17.44
CA THR A 202 -7.02 -6.09 18.73
C THR A 202 -8.43 -5.52 18.60
N SER A 203 -8.74 -4.88 17.48
CA SER A 203 -10.05 -4.28 17.21
C SER A 203 -11.11 -5.32 16.82
N ALA A 204 -10.69 -6.42 16.18
CA ALA A 204 -11.57 -7.51 15.78
C ALA A 204 -11.99 -8.42 16.95
N VAL A 205 -11.25 -8.41 18.07
CA VAL A 205 -11.63 -9.18 19.25
C VAL A 205 -12.81 -8.49 19.93
N PRO A 206 -13.98 -9.14 20.02
CA PRO A 206 -15.10 -8.58 20.77
C PRO A 206 -14.64 -8.26 22.19
N LYS A 207 -14.73 -6.99 22.61
CA LYS A 207 -14.55 -6.66 24.02
C LYS A 207 -15.64 -7.40 24.76
N ALA A 208 -15.26 -8.49 25.44
CA ALA A 208 -16.16 -9.20 26.35
C ALA A 208 -16.75 -8.15 27.30
N LYS A 209 -18.08 -8.02 27.23
CA LYS A 209 -18.85 -7.19 28.15
C LYS A 209 -18.95 -7.88 29.48
#